data_6aeb3b11d69ff747e10345136ed3e06c
#
_entry.id   6aeb3b11d69ff747e10345136ed3e06c
#
_cell.length_a   1.000
_cell.length_b   1.000
_cell.length_c   1.000
_cell.angle_alpha   90.00
_cell.angle_beta   90.00
_cell.angle_gamma   90.00
#
_symmetry.space_group_name_H-M   'P 1'
#
loop_
_entity.id
_entity.type
_entity.pdbx_description
1 polymer ?
#
loop_
_entity_poly.entity_id
_entity_poly.type
_entity_poly.pdbx_seq_one_letter_code
_entity_poly.pdbx_strand_id
1 'polypeptide(L)'
;MNYDVVIVGACTAGTYFANLLVKEGLKVLVIDRDSEETLAKRLDIIHFTRDSYEQFGVEPSNEGDEEFVRNFNVCYGKSALNNHLKTNYINVAVLHLPLFIKRLRKTAIENGAEFRFGTAFQKLRYEDGRIAGIITTGGEEIKARMVVDASGISAVVRRSLRDPYMEAFETGPRDKFYVLLKYVKLKDPNVQVVDSTSWPYYKGWIAPQHTPGGAIIGVGANLSFDYARKCMAKFEAAIPLPEYELQYEEMACTPYRRPPFSFVTDGFLVIGDAACLTKPINGEGIPSAWVQCTPAAKIVADALKDGGYPTREKLWEINRLYQTGEGAAYAGERAMLIGAVDMTPEDNDFLYKNGIIFKSDDEPECKNLLFALLKGVIAGQFSVKALISLVSATIKGNDLKKHYQKYPDDPLLYPAWAEKAFWLWNKAGSMADTVKDA
;
A
#
# COMPACT_ATOMS: atom_id res chain seq x y z
N MET A 1 19.96 -21.71 17.69
CA MET A 1 20.64 -21.13 16.52
C MET A 1 20.46 -19.64 16.59
N ASN A 2 21.49 -18.84 16.30
CA ASN A 2 21.35 -17.39 16.33
C ASN A 2 21.23 -16.89 14.90
N TYR A 3 20.24 -16.02 14.63
CA TYR A 3 20.07 -15.34 13.36
C TYR A 3 20.61 -13.91 13.45
N ASP A 4 20.91 -13.32 12.32
CA ASP A 4 21.19 -11.89 12.24
C ASP A 4 19.88 -11.11 12.27
N VAL A 5 18.90 -11.58 11.50
CA VAL A 5 17.59 -10.96 11.39
C VAL A 5 16.48 -12.00 11.49
N VAL A 6 15.44 -11.70 12.28
CA VAL A 6 14.15 -12.40 12.25
C VAL A 6 13.11 -11.48 11.68
N ILE A 7 12.40 -11.93 10.63
CA ILE A 7 11.29 -11.23 9.98
C ILE A 7 9.97 -11.89 10.40
N VAL A 8 9.03 -11.10 10.89
CA VAL A 8 7.68 -11.55 11.25
C VAL A 8 6.71 -11.20 10.14
N GLY A 9 6.30 -12.20 9.37
CA GLY A 9 5.43 -12.11 8.19
C GLY A 9 6.12 -12.51 6.89
N ALA A 10 5.59 -13.54 6.21
CA ALA A 10 6.15 -14.16 5.00
C ALA A 10 5.42 -13.75 3.70
N CYS A 11 4.67 -12.65 3.71
CA CYS A 11 4.04 -12.10 2.53
C CYS A 11 5.05 -11.32 1.66
N THR A 12 4.60 -10.56 0.67
CA THR A 12 5.43 -9.91 -0.36
C THR A 12 6.59 -9.07 0.19
N ALA A 13 6.35 -8.24 1.21
CA ALA A 13 7.38 -7.38 1.78
C ALA A 13 8.43 -8.18 2.55
N GLY A 14 7.99 -9.07 3.46
CA GLY A 14 8.91 -9.87 4.29
C GLY A 14 9.75 -10.84 3.47
N THR A 15 9.13 -11.50 2.49
CA THR A 15 9.84 -12.45 1.58
C THR A 15 10.84 -11.73 0.68
N TYR A 16 10.45 -10.60 0.09
CA TYR A 16 11.37 -9.80 -0.72
C TYR A 16 12.56 -9.29 0.10
N PHE A 17 12.29 -8.74 1.29
CA PHE A 17 13.34 -8.22 2.16
C PHE A 17 14.28 -9.32 2.64
N ALA A 18 13.77 -10.52 2.97
CA ALA A 18 14.58 -11.67 3.32
C ALA A 18 15.58 -12.01 2.19
N ASN A 19 15.10 -12.04 0.93
CA ASN A 19 15.95 -12.30 -0.23
C ASN A 19 17.08 -11.26 -0.39
N LEU A 20 16.78 -9.98 -0.15
CA LEU A 20 17.80 -8.92 -0.20
C LEU A 20 18.84 -9.10 0.92
N LEU A 21 18.41 -9.37 2.14
CA LEU A 21 19.30 -9.53 3.30
C LEU A 21 20.25 -10.74 3.18
N VAL A 22 19.75 -11.88 2.67
CA VAL A 22 20.62 -13.05 2.48
C VAL A 22 21.63 -12.82 1.35
N LYS A 23 21.32 -12.01 0.33
CA LYS A 23 22.28 -11.59 -0.69
C LYS A 23 23.39 -10.68 -0.12
N GLU A 24 23.10 -9.97 0.96
CA GLU A 24 24.10 -9.22 1.73
C GLU A 24 24.88 -10.10 2.75
N GLY A 25 24.66 -11.41 2.72
CA GLY A 25 25.38 -12.40 3.55
C GLY A 25 24.85 -12.57 4.97
N LEU A 26 23.64 -12.04 5.28
CA LEU A 26 23.03 -12.17 6.58
C LEU A 26 22.29 -13.49 6.75
N LYS A 27 22.29 -14.03 7.96
CA LYS A 27 21.51 -15.20 8.34
C LYS A 27 20.09 -14.76 8.73
N VAL A 28 19.10 -15.10 7.90
CA VAL A 28 17.72 -14.62 8.03
C VAL A 28 16.75 -15.76 8.27
N LEU A 29 15.88 -15.59 9.28
CA LEU A 29 14.69 -16.40 9.48
C LEU A 29 13.44 -15.58 9.26
N VAL A 30 12.52 -16.09 8.46
CA VAL A 30 11.16 -15.55 8.30
C VAL A 30 10.19 -16.48 9.02
N ILE A 31 9.33 -15.92 9.86
CA ILE A 31 8.22 -16.66 10.49
C ILE A 31 6.89 -16.14 10.01
N ASP A 32 5.90 -17.02 9.89
CA ASP A 32 4.51 -16.64 9.67
C ASP A 32 3.56 -17.49 10.51
N ARG A 33 2.48 -16.88 10.99
CA ARG A 33 1.43 -17.57 11.76
C ARG A 33 0.59 -18.52 10.91
N ASP A 34 0.43 -18.20 9.61
CA ASP A 34 -0.31 -19.01 8.67
C ASP A 34 0.53 -20.21 8.22
N SER A 35 -0.12 -21.28 7.75
CA SER A 35 0.59 -22.37 7.10
C SER A 35 1.04 -21.95 5.70
N GLU A 36 1.98 -22.71 5.14
CA GLU A 36 2.45 -22.47 3.77
C GLU A 36 1.31 -22.48 2.74
N GLU A 37 0.32 -23.38 2.95
CA GLU A 37 -0.82 -23.54 2.06
C GLU A 37 -1.87 -22.43 2.21
N THR A 38 -1.94 -21.77 3.36
CA THR A 38 -2.94 -20.74 3.65
C THR A 38 -2.42 -19.33 3.51
N LEU A 39 -1.11 -19.17 3.33
CA LEU A 39 -0.48 -17.88 3.16
C LEU A 39 -1.05 -17.13 1.94
N ALA A 40 -1.48 -15.89 2.17
CA ALA A 40 -2.01 -14.97 1.15
C ALA A 40 -3.26 -15.45 0.39
N LYS A 41 -3.98 -16.46 0.87
CA LYS A 41 -5.25 -16.92 0.24
C LYS A 41 -6.37 -15.87 0.23
N ARG A 42 -6.19 -14.73 0.90
CA ARG A 42 -7.22 -13.67 1.02
C ARG A 42 -7.24 -12.67 -0.13
N LEU A 43 -6.30 -12.75 -1.05
CA LEU A 43 -6.24 -11.92 -2.24
C LEU A 43 -5.67 -12.76 -3.38
N ASP A 44 -6.56 -13.16 -4.28
CA ASP A 44 -6.20 -14.10 -5.33
C ASP A 44 -5.35 -13.45 -6.42
N ILE A 45 -5.72 -12.24 -6.83
CA ILE A 45 -5.13 -11.53 -7.98
C ILE A 45 -4.48 -10.22 -7.56
N ILE A 46 -3.31 -9.94 -8.14
CA ILE A 46 -2.70 -8.62 -8.12
C ILE A 46 -2.44 -8.10 -9.53
N HIS A 47 -2.47 -6.80 -9.66
CA HIS A 47 -1.98 -6.07 -10.82
C HIS A 47 -0.57 -5.56 -10.51
N PHE A 48 0.43 -6.05 -11.23
CA PHE A 48 1.83 -5.73 -10.99
C PHE A 48 2.42 -4.98 -12.18
N THR A 49 2.86 -3.75 -11.96
CA THR A 49 3.48 -2.93 -12.99
C THR A 49 4.78 -3.59 -13.46
N ARG A 50 4.94 -3.84 -14.76
CA ARG A 50 6.09 -4.58 -15.32
C ARG A 50 7.42 -3.86 -15.10
N ASP A 51 7.41 -2.53 -15.08
CA ASP A 51 8.62 -1.74 -14.82
C ASP A 51 9.18 -2.00 -13.40
N SER A 52 8.32 -2.46 -12.47
CA SER A 52 8.72 -2.84 -11.11
C SER A 52 9.64 -4.06 -11.07
N TYR A 53 9.61 -4.94 -12.08
CA TYR A 53 10.52 -6.07 -12.13
C TYR A 53 11.97 -5.62 -12.24
N GLU A 54 12.27 -4.74 -13.21
CA GLU A 54 13.59 -4.18 -13.40
C GLU A 54 13.98 -3.29 -12.21
N GLN A 55 13.08 -2.41 -11.78
CA GLN A 55 13.34 -1.49 -10.67
C GLN A 55 13.78 -2.20 -9.40
N PHE A 56 13.23 -3.38 -9.12
CA PHE A 56 13.48 -4.11 -7.87
C PHE A 56 14.32 -5.38 -8.06
N GLY A 57 14.85 -5.64 -9.25
CA GLY A 57 15.68 -6.80 -9.53
C GLY A 57 14.95 -8.13 -9.32
N VAL A 58 13.67 -8.18 -9.65
CA VAL A 58 12.84 -9.39 -9.61
C VAL A 58 12.66 -9.91 -11.04
N GLU A 59 12.81 -11.22 -11.22
CA GLU A 59 12.60 -11.83 -12.53
C GLU A 59 11.15 -11.61 -13.01
N PRO A 60 10.92 -11.19 -14.25
CA PRO A 60 9.59 -11.01 -14.80
C PRO A 60 8.76 -12.30 -14.77
N SER A 61 7.46 -12.17 -14.48
CA SER A 61 6.49 -13.24 -14.74
C SER A 61 6.00 -13.15 -16.17
N ASN A 62 6.09 -14.26 -16.90
CA ASN A 62 5.77 -14.34 -18.30
C ASN A 62 4.74 -15.43 -18.59
N GLU A 63 4.25 -15.47 -19.83
CA GLU A 63 3.36 -16.54 -20.29
C GLU A 63 4.04 -17.91 -20.12
N GLY A 64 3.34 -18.81 -19.43
CA GLY A 64 3.81 -20.15 -19.06
C GLY A 64 4.28 -20.28 -17.60
N ASP A 65 4.51 -19.20 -16.88
CA ASP A 65 4.79 -19.24 -15.43
C ASP A 65 3.51 -19.52 -14.63
N GLU A 66 3.63 -20.28 -13.52
CA GLU A 66 2.45 -20.70 -12.71
C GLU A 66 1.62 -19.52 -12.19
N GLU A 67 2.27 -18.41 -11.83
CA GLU A 67 1.63 -17.24 -11.29
C GLU A 67 1.09 -16.28 -12.36
N PHE A 68 1.51 -16.43 -13.63
CA PHE A 68 1.11 -15.50 -14.67
C PHE A 68 -0.31 -15.79 -15.15
N VAL A 69 -1.15 -14.79 -15.16
CA VAL A 69 -2.53 -14.86 -15.65
C VAL A 69 -2.58 -14.31 -17.09
N ARG A 70 -2.21 -13.06 -17.26
CA ARG A 70 -2.23 -12.36 -18.55
C ARG A 70 -1.56 -10.98 -18.46
N ASN A 71 -1.31 -10.38 -19.61
CA ASN A 71 -1.02 -8.95 -19.67
C ASN A 71 -2.32 -8.15 -19.59
N PHE A 72 -2.24 -7.02 -18.90
CA PHE A 72 -3.30 -6.02 -18.83
C PHE A 72 -2.73 -4.71 -19.34
N ASN A 73 -2.98 -4.40 -20.61
CA ASN A 73 -2.31 -3.32 -21.32
C ASN A 73 -3.21 -2.10 -21.57
N VAL A 74 -4.50 -2.21 -21.28
CA VAL A 74 -5.46 -1.12 -21.49
C VAL A 74 -6.35 -1.00 -20.26
N CYS A 75 -6.35 0.18 -19.66
CA CYS A 75 -7.25 0.53 -18.57
C CYS A 75 -8.31 1.50 -19.09
N TYR A 76 -9.55 1.21 -18.79
CA TYR A 76 -10.69 2.07 -19.12
C TYR A 76 -11.23 2.69 -17.84
N GLY A 77 -11.21 4.02 -17.76
CA GLY A 77 -11.76 4.76 -16.64
C GLY A 77 -13.09 5.42 -16.98
N LYS A 78 -14.04 5.36 -16.07
CA LYS A 78 -15.35 6.05 -16.22
C LYS A 78 -15.53 7.09 -15.12
N SER A 79 -16.16 8.22 -15.49
CA SER A 79 -16.53 9.24 -14.50
C SER A 79 -17.64 8.76 -13.57
N ALA A 80 -17.84 9.44 -12.43
CA ALA A 80 -18.83 9.09 -11.42
C ALA A 80 -20.28 9.02 -11.96
N LEU A 81 -20.61 9.86 -12.95
CA LEU A 81 -21.90 9.85 -13.63
C LEU A 81 -21.93 8.96 -14.89
N ASN A 82 -20.84 8.24 -15.15
CA ASN A 82 -20.69 7.38 -16.32
C ASN A 82 -20.81 8.11 -17.68
N ASN A 83 -20.62 9.44 -17.69
CA ASN A 83 -20.74 10.28 -18.89
C ASN A 83 -19.45 10.31 -19.73
N HIS A 84 -18.31 10.03 -19.11
CA HIS A 84 -17.00 10.11 -19.77
C HIS A 84 -16.24 8.81 -19.60
N LEU A 85 -15.78 8.28 -20.73
CA LEU A 85 -14.88 7.13 -20.80
C LEU A 85 -13.49 7.61 -21.23
N LYS A 86 -12.47 7.19 -20.50
CA LYS A 86 -11.06 7.47 -20.80
C LYS A 86 -10.32 6.15 -20.98
N THR A 87 -9.31 6.16 -21.82
CA THR A 87 -8.51 4.98 -22.13
C THR A 87 -7.04 5.27 -21.91
N ASN A 88 -6.38 4.45 -21.11
CA ASN A 88 -4.94 4.52 -20.86
C ASN A 88 -4.27 3.20 -21.25
N TYR A 89 -3.12 3.31 -21.90
CA TYR A 89 -2.24 2.19 -22.08
C TYR A 89 -1.37 2.02 -20.85
N ILE A 90 -1.36 0.82 -20.29
CA ILE A 90 -0.63 0.47 -19.09
C ILE A 90 0.23 -0.76 -19.36
N ASN A 91 1.30 -0.91 -18.60
CA ASN A 91 2.22 -2.06 -18.71
C ASN A 91 2.12 -2.89 -17.44
N VAL A 92 1.09 -3.72 -17.33
CA VAL A 92 0.76 -4.47 -16.12
C VAL A 92 0.68 -5.96 -16.40
N ALA A 93 1.30 -6.76 -15.54
CA ALA A 93 1.05 -8.20 -15.43
C ALA A 93 -0.03 -8.46 -14.39
N VAL A 94 -1.03 -9.25 -14.76
CA VAL A 94 -2.01 -9.81 -13.81
C VAL A 94 -1.45 -11.11 -13.29
N LEU A 95 -1.29 -11.22 -11.99
CA LEU A 95 -0.65 -12.36 -11.32
C LEU A 95 -1.56 -12.97 -10.26
N HIS A 96 -1.45 -14.29 -10.11
CA HIS A 96 -2.01 -15.02 -8.98
C HIS A 96 -1.09 -14.81 -7.76
N LEU A 97 -1.55 -14.06 -6.77
CA LEU A 97 -0.71 -13.60 -5.65
C LEU A 97 -0.09 -14.74 -4.83
N PRO A 98 -0.82 -15.80 -4.43
CA PRO A 98 -0.22 -16.91 -3.68
C PRO A 98 0.94 -17.57 -4.43
N LEU A 99 0.80 -17.78 -5.75
CA LEU A 99 1.87 -18.39 -6.58
C LEU A 99 3.04 -17.44 -6.78
N PHE A 100 2.78 -16.14 -6.95
CA PHE A 100 3.83 -15.12 -7.00
C PHE A 100 4.66 -15.08 -5.71
N ILE A 101 4.01 -15.12 -4.53
CA ILE A 101 4.71 -15.20 -3.25
C ILE A 101 5.50 -16.52 -3.13
N LYS A 102 4.93 -17.65 -3.58
CA LYS A 102 5.62 -18.94 -3.62
C LYS A 102 6.93 -18.85 -4.44
N ARG A 103 6.89 -18.20 -5.60
CA ARG A 103 8.09 -17.95 -6.43
C ARG A 103 9.11 -17.07 -5.72
N LEU A 104 8.69 -15.93 -5.17
CA LEU A 104 9.58 -15.04 -4.41
C LEU A 104 10.24 -15.78 -3.24
N ARG A 105 9.49 -16.59 -2.52
CA ARG A 105 9.98 -17.40 -1.40
C ARG A 105 10.98 -18.46 -1.86
N LYS A 106 10.70 -19.15 -2.97
CA LYS A 106 11.64 -20.12 -3.56
C LYS A 106 12.98 -19.46 -3.81
N THR A 107 13.01 -18.31 -4.46
CA THR A 107 14.23 -17.53 -4.70
C THR A 107 14.94 -17.15 -3.39
N ALA A 108 14.21 -16.73 -2.37
CA ALA A 108 14.79 -16.37 -1.07
C ALA A 108 15.42 -17.60 -0.37
N ILE A 109 14.79 -18.77 -0.44
CA ILE A 109 15.30 -20.03 0.12
C ILE A 109 16.54 -20.48 -0.63
N GLU A 110 16.54 -20.44 -1.96
CA GLU A 110 17.70 -20.78 -2.82
C GLU A 110 18.92 -19.90 -2.50
N ASN A 111 18.69 -18.66 -2.07
CA ASN A 111 19.72 -17.73 -1.62
C ASN A 111 20.09 -17.86 -0.14
N GLY A 112 19.43 -18.77 0.63
CA GLY A 112 19.81 -19.13 2.00
C GLY A 112 18.87 -18.59 3.11
N ALA A 113 17.71 -18.03 2.80
CA ALA A 113 16.72 -17.66 3.81
C ALA A 113 16.01 -18.89 4.38
N GLU A 114 15.81 -18.91 5.69
CA GLU A 114 14.99 -19.91 6.36
C GLU A 114 13.56 -19.42 6.56
N PHE A 115 12.56 -20.30 6.38
CA PHE A 115 11.14 -20.00 6.61
C PHE A 115 10.52 -20.99 7.57
N ARG A 116 9.70 -20.50 8.51
CA ARG A 116 8.90 -21.31 9.44
C ARG A 116 7.46 -20.83 9.46
N PHE A 117 6.58 -21.66 8.96
CA PHE A 117 5.13 -21.46 8.94
C PHE A 117 4.47 -22.00 10.19
N GLY A 118 3.22 -21.60 10.47
CA GLY A 118 2.50 -21.97 11.69
C GLY A 118 3.17 -21.45 12.96
N THR A 119 4.04 -20.44 12.85
CA THR A 119 4.85 -19.89 13.92
C THR A 119 4.47 -18.43 14.17
N ALA A 120 3.70 -18.17 15.22
CA ALA A 120 3.20 -16.83 15.51
C ALA A 120 4.08 -16.10 16.53
N PHE A 121 4.31 -14.81 16.27
CA PHE A 121 4.96 -13.90 17.21
C PHE A 121 4.08 -13.69 18.45
N GLN A 122 4.69 -13.73 19.64
CA GLN A 122 4.05 -13.38 20.91
C GLN A 122 4.61 -12.06 21.47
N LYS A 123 5.93 -11.97 21.63
CA LYS A 123 6.59 -10.79 22.19
C LYS A 123 8.06 -10.71 21.77
N LEU A 124 8.63 -9.52 21.90
CA LEU A 124 10.07 -9.31 21.76
C LEU A 124 10.84 -9.97 22.91
N ARG A 125 12.00 -10.51 22.58
CA ARG A 125 13.00 -10.97 23.53
C ARG A 125 14.03 -9.86 23.74
N TYR A 126 14.30 -9.55 25.00
CA TYR A 126 15.31 -8.55 25.37
C TYR A 126 16.48 -9.19 26.11
N GLU A 127 17.67 -8.65 25.90
CA GLU A 127 18.89 -8.98 26.62
C GLU A 127 19.65 -7.67 26.87
N ASP A 128 19.99 -7.39 28.12
CA ASP A 128 20.63 -6.13 28.55
C ASP A 128 19.92 -4.85 28.02
N GLY A 129 18.59 -4.88 28.00
CA GLY A 129 17.75 -3.77 27.50
C GLY A 129 17.67 -3.64 25.99
N ARG A 130 18.33 -4.50 25.23
CA ARG A 130 18.35 -4.51 23.76
C ARG A 130 17.45 -5.60 23.20
N ILE A 131 16.85 -5.36 22.03
CA ILE A 131 16.14 -6.39 21.29
C ILE A 131 17.17 -7.48 20.91
N ALA A 132 16.89 -8.71 21.30
CA ALA A 132 17.75 -9.87 21.10
C ALA A 132 16.99 -11.05 20.46
N GLY A 133 15.87 -10.77 19.79
CA GLY A 133 15.03 -11.74 19.10
C GLY A 133 13.56 -11.67 19.49
N ILE A 134 12.88 -12.79 19.37
CA ILE A 134 11.46 -12.92 19.66
C ILE A 134 11.15 -14.15 20.51
N ILE A 135 9.96 -14.17 21.12
CA ILE A 135 9.33 -15.34 21.72
C ILE A 135 8.05 -15.62 20.93
N THR A 136 7.87 -16.87 20.52
CA THR A 136 6.69 -17.33 19.80
C THR A 136 5.54 -17.66 20.74
N THR A 137 4.31 -17.75 20.21
CA THR A 137 3.13 -18.19 20.99
C THR A 137 3.28 -19.61 21.55
N GLY A 138 4.15 -20.45 20.97
CA GLY A 138 4.51 -21.76 21.47
C GLY A 138 5.57 -21.73 22.58
N GLY A 139 6.05 -20.54 22.98
CA GLY A 139 7.06 -20.37 24.02
C GLY A 139 8.50 -20.57 23.55
N GLU A 140 8.74 -20.80 22.27
CA GLU A 140 10.10 -20.91 21.72
C GLU A 140 10.79 -19.55 21.70
N GLU A 141 12.03 -19.49 22.19
CA GLU A 141 12.90 -18.32 22.05
C GLU A 141 13.73 -18.41 20.77
N ILE A 142 13.55 -17.43 19.88
CA ILE A 142 14.34 -17.29 18.65
C ILE A 142 15.26 -16.08 18.83
N LYS A 143 16.57 -16.34 18.90
CA LYS A 143 17.58 -15.31 19.09
C LYS A 143 17.96 -14.67 17.76
N ALA A 144 17.96 -13.33 17.72
CA ALA A 144 18.39 -12.54 16.57
C ALA A 144 18.92 -11.17 17.03
N ARG A 145 19.82 -10.58 16.25
CA ARG A 145 20.34 -9.23 16.51
C ARG A 145 19.37 -8.12 16.10
N MET A 146 18.45 -8.45 15.20
CA MET A 146 17.44 -7.52 14.70
C MET A 146 16.11 -8.24 14.46
N VAL A 147 15.00 -7.53 14.69
CA VAL A 147 13.64 -7.99 14.39
C VAL A 147 13.01 -7.05 13.36
N VAL A 148 12.38 -7.61 12.34
CA VAL A 148 11.65 -6.87 11.31
C VAL A 148 10.17 -7.20 11.40
N ASP A 149 9.32 -6.18 11.47
CA ASP A 149 7.86 -6.33 11.42
C ASP A 149 7.36 -6.19 9.97
N ALA A 150 6.99 -7.32 9.37
CA ALA A 150 6.32 -7.44 8.08
C ALA A 150 4.93 -8.10 8.23
N SER A 151 4.32 -8.01 9.42
CA SER A 151 3.10 -8.74 9.80
C SER A 151 1.80 -8.15 9.23
N GLY A 152 1.92 -7.32 8.19
CA GLY A 152 0.78 -6.70 7.54
C GLY A 152 0.06 -5.70 8.44
N ILE A 153 -1.20 -5.44 8.14
CA ILE A 153 -2.02 -4.43 8.84
C ILE A 153 -2.10 -4.63 10.37
N SER A 154 -1.83 -5.84 10.86
CA SER A 154 -1.83 -6.17 12.29
C SER A 154 -0.67 -5.52 13.04
N ALA A 155 0.48 -5.28 12.39
CA ALA A 155 1.67 -4.62 12.93
C ALA A 155 2.03 -5.14 14.34
N VAL A 156 2.03 -6.48 14.52
CA VAL A 156 2.07 -7.11 15.85
C VAL A 156 3.33 -6.80 16.63
N VAL A 157 4.48 -6.62 15.96
CA VAL A 157 5.74 -6.29 16.62
C VAL A 157 5.79 -4.79 16.91
N ARG A 158 5.53 -3.92 15.93
CA ARG A 158 5.53 -2.46 16.10
C ARG A 158 4.61 -2.02 17.25
N ARG A 159 3.42 -2.61 17.33
CA ARG A 159 2.46 -2.31 18.41
C ARG A 159 2.91 -2.72 19.80
N SER A 160 3.83 -3.69 19.90
CA SER A 160 4.39 -4.15 21.19
C SER A 160 5.55 -3.29 21.69
N LEU A 161 6.11 -2.42 20.84
CA LEU A 161 7.24 -1.57 21.21
C LEU A 161 6.81 -0.44 22.16
N ARG A 162 7.77 -0.04 23.01
CA ARG A 162 7.67 1.10 23.93
C ARG A 162 8.90 1.98 23.73
N ASP A 163 8.94 2.67 22.58
CA ASP A 163 10.05 3.52 22.17
C ASP A 163 9.51 4.88 21.72
N PRO A 164 10.07 6.02 22.15
CA PRO A 164 9.56 7.36 21.83
C PRO A 164 9.69 7.72 20.35
N TYR A 165 10.52 7.03 19.58
CA TYR A 165 10.68 7.22 18.14
C TYR A 165 9.70 6.37 17.33
N MET A 166 9.08 5.35 17.94
CA MET A 166 8.17 4.43 17.25
C MET A 166 6.72 4.68 17.64
N GLU A 167 5.91 5.05 16.67
CA GLU A 167 4.47 5.19 16.86
C GLU A 167 3.80 3.80 16.93
N ALA A 168 3.46 3.37 18.14
CA ALA A 168 2.82 2.08 18.40
C ALA A 168 1.27 2.12 18.24
N PHE A 169 0.75 2.92 17.30
CA PHE A 169 -0.68 3.01 17.06
C PHE A 169 -1.28 1.69 16.54
N GLU A 170 -2.52 1.45 16.87
CA GLU A 170 -3.37 0.42 16.27
C GLU A 170 -4.14 1.00 15.08
N THR A 171 -4.24 0.23 13.99
CA THR A 171 -5.11 0.61 12.88
C THR A 171 -6.57 0.38 13.25
N GLY A 172 -7.28 1.48 13.51
CA GLY A 172 -8.71 1.46 13.79
C GLY A 172 -9.56 1.20 12.53
N PRO A 173 -10.89 1.08 12.68
CA PRO A 173 -11.78 0.88 11.53
C PRO A 173 -11.65 1.98 10.46
N ARG A 174 -11.46 3.22 10.88
CA ARG A 174 -11.34 4.38 9.98
C ARG A 174 -9.97 4.52 9.32
N ASP A 175 -8.97 3.78 9.83
CA ASP A 175 -7.62 3.73 9.26
C ASP A 175 -7.47 2.62 8.20
N LYS A 176 -8.56 2.01 7.77
CA LYS A 176 -8.58 0.89 6.84
C LYS A 176 -9.37 1.23 5.58
N PHE A 177 -8.91 0.66 4.49
CA PHE A 177 -9.65 0.59 3.25
C PHE A 177 -10.16 -0.85 3.11
N TYR A 178 -11.47 -1.00 3.08
CA TYR A 178 -12.17 -2.29 3.05
C TYR A 178 -12.46 -2.64 1.61
N VAL A 179 -11.98 -3.78 1.17
CA VAL A 179 -12.13 -4.29 -0.19
C VAL A 179 -13.11 -5.45 -0.17
N LEU A 180 -14.13 -5.35 -1.01
CA LEU A 180 -15.08 -6.42 -1.29
C LEU A 180 -14.91 -6.83 -2.74
N LEU A 181 -14.68 -8.13 -2.97
CA LEU A 181 -14.45 -8.71 -4.28
C LEU A 181 -15.52 -9.77 -4.56
N LYS A 182 -16.13 -9.68 -5.73
CA LYS A 182 -16.95 -10.76 -6.31
C LYS A 182 -16.17 -11.40 -7.43
N TYR A 183 -15.84 -12.67 -7.28
CA TYR A 183 -15.25 -13.48 -8.34
C TYR A 183 -16.38 -14.05 -9.18
N VAL A 184 -16.38 -13.73 -10.46
CA VAL A 184 -17.49 -14.01 -11.36
C VAL A 184 -17.03 -14.69 -12.63
N LYS A 185 -17.92 -15.48 -13.25
CA LYS A 185 -17.76 -16.00 -14.61
C LYS A 185 -18.65 -15.19 -15.54
N LEU A 186 -18.03 -14.50 -16.49
CA LEU A 186 -18.76 -13.73 -17.50
C LEU A 186 -19.47 -14.69 -18.48
N LYS A 187 -20.70 -14.37 -18.87
CA LYS A 187 -21.42 -15.13 -19.90
C LYS A 187 -20.80 -14.91 -21.27
N ASP A 188 -20.34 -13.68 -21.56
CA ASP A 188 -19.54 -13.38 -22.75
C ASP A 188 -18.09 -13.14 -22.34
N PRO A 189 -17.15 -14.05 -22.66
CA PRO A 189 -15.75 -13.90 -22.31
C PRO A 189 -15.01 -12.80 -23.07
N ASN A 190 -15.62 -12.23 -24.14
CA ASN A 190 -15.03 -11.17 -24.94
C ASN A 190 -15.37 -9.76 -24.43
N VAL A 191 -16.15 -9.65 -23.35
CA VAL A 191 -16.48 -8.37 -22.75
C VAL A 191 -15.20 -7.69 -22.26
N GLN A 192 -15.00 -6.45 -22.68
CA GLN A 192 -13.92 -5.62 -22.18
C GLN A 192 -14.13 -5.30 -20.71
N VAL A 193 -13.11 -5.57 -19.93
CA VAL A 193 -13.07 -5.20 -18.51
C VAL A 193 -12.78 -3.71 -18.40
N VAL A 194 -13.72 -2.96 -17.87
CA VAL A 194 -13.60 -1.53 -17.66
C VAL A 194 -13.26 -1.29 -16.20
N ASP A 195 -12.06 -0.75 -15.94
CA ASP A 195 -11.74 -0.23 -14.61
C ASP A 195 -12.52 1.09 -14.46
N SER A 196 -13.46 1.13 -13.53
CA SER A 196 -14.23 2.34 -13.29
C SER A 196 -13.93 2.84 -11.91
N THR A 197 -13.44 4.06 -11.83
CA THR A 197 -13.30 4.75 -10.55
C THR A 197 -14.50 5.63 -10.34
N SER A 198 -15.04 5.59 -9.15
CA SER A 198 -16.05 6.54 -8.75
C SER A 198 -15.63 7.20 -7.47
N TRP A 199 -16.03 8.33 -7.20
CA TRP A 199 -16.11 9.18 -6.00
C TRP A 199 -15.02 9.11 -4.93
N PRO A 200 -14.92 10.18 -4.11
CA PRO A 200 -14.04 10.21 -2.95
C PRO A 200 -14.33 9.13 -1.88
N TYR A 201 -15.50 8.51 -1.89
CA TYR A 201 -15.94 7.59 -0.82
C TYR A 201 -15.70 6.11 -1.12
N TYR A 202 -15.61 5.72 -2.39
CA TYR A 202 -15.28 4.37 -2.79
C TYR A 202 -14.65 4.33 -4.18
N LYS A 203 -13.93 3.24 -4.45
CA LYS A 203 -13.43 2.88 -5.77
C LYS A 203 -14.13 1.59 -6.20
N GLY A 204 -14.70 1.56 -7.43
CA GLY A 204 -15.25 0.36 -8.03
C GLY A 204 -14.49 0.00 -9.29
N TRP A 205 -14.30 -1.28 -9.57
CA TRP A 205 -13.59 -1.78 -10.75
C TRP A 205 -14.10 -3.13 -11.20
N ILE A 206 -13.83 -3.47 -12.47
CA ILE A 206 -13.93 -4.80 -13.01
C ILE A 206 -12.54 -5.16 -13.54
N ALA A 207 -11.98 -6.28 -13.11
CA ALA A 207 -10.66 -6.72 -13.49
C ALA A 207 -10.68 -8.19 -13.96
N PRO A 208 -9.74 -8.61 -14.82
CA PRO A 208 -9.62 -10.02 -15.18
C PRO A 208 -9.22 -10.89 -13.98
N GLN A 209 -9.72 -12.11 -13.94
CA GLN A 209 -9.37 -13.17 -12.99
C GLN A 209 -8.46 -14.19 -13.66
N HIS A 210 -7.82 -15.08 -12.89
CA HIS A 210 -6.91 -16.11 -13.39
C HIS A 210 -7.61 -17.22 -14.19
N THR A 211 -8.91 -17.47 -13.98
CA THR A 211 -9.68 -18.45 -14.76
C THR A 211 -10.13 -17.87 -16.10
N PRO A 212 -10.08 -18.63 -17.20
CA PRO A 212 -10.59 -18.17 -18.50
C PRO A 212 -12.07 -17.75 -18.43
N GLY A 213 -12.35 -16.53 -18.93
CA GLY A 213 -13.70 -15.93 -18.84
C GLY A 213 -14.10 -15.46 -17.44
N GLY A 214 -13.18 -15.54 -16.47
CA GLY A 214 -13.40 -15.03 -15.13
C GLY A 214 -13.10 -13.53 -15.03
N ALA A 215 -13.82 -12.87 -14.14
CA ALA A 215 -13.56 -11.47 -13.78
C ALA A 215 -13.74 -11.25 -12.27
N ILE A 216 -13.20 -10.15 -11.79
CA ILE A 216 -13.39 -9.68 -10.43
C ILE A 216 -14.16 -8.37 -10.51
N ILE A 217 -15.29 -8.29 -9.84
CA ILE A 217 -16.01 -7.05 -9.58
C ILE A 217 -15.62 -6.62 -8.18
N GLY A 218 -14.88 -5.52 -8.07
CA GLY A 218 -14.33 -5.05 -6.82
C GLY A 218 -14.86 -3.70 -6.41
N VAL A 219 -15.03 -3.51 -5.10
CA VAL A 219 -15.25 -2.20 -4.50
C VAL A 219 -14.33 -2.04 -3.30
N GLY A 220 -13.68 -0.90 -3.21
CA GLY A 220 -12.91 -0.49 -2.06
C GLY A 220 -13.50 0.76 -1.43
N ALA A 221 -13.74 0.73 -0.13
CA ALA A 221 -14.30 1.83 0.64
C ALA A 221 -13.68 1.91 2.03
N ASN A 222 -13.72 3.09 2.66
CA ASN A 222 -13.34 3.24 4.05
C ASN A 222 -14.53 2.89 4.99
N LEU A 223 -14.36 2.97 6.30
CA LEU A 223 -15.32 2.75 7.39
C LEU A 223 -15.53 1.30 7.80
N SER A 224 -16.10 0.46 6.94
CA SER A 224 -16.47 -0.92 7.29
C SER A 224 -16.79 -1.78 6.05
N PHE A 225 -16.84 -3.09 6.24
CA PHE A 225 -17.31 -4.00 5.20
C PHE A 225 -18.80 -3.78 4.87
N ASP A 226 -19.63 -3.40 5.83
CA ASP A 226 -21.05 -3.11 5.58
C ASP A 226 -21.21 -1.87 4.70
N TYR A 227 -20.35 -0.86 4.89
CA TYR A 227 -20.29 0.29 4.00
C TYR A 227 -19.79 -0.10 2.60
N ALA A 228 -18.76 -0.93 2.51
CA ALA A 228 -18.29 -1.45 1.20
C ALA A 228 -19.38 -2.24 0.46
N ARG A 229 -20.23 -3.01 1.16
CA ARG A 229 -21.40 -3.68 0.55
C ARG A 229 -22.43 -2.69 0.00
N LYS A 230 -22.72 -1.60 0.73
CA LYS A 230 -23.58 -0.52 0.23
C LYS A 230 -22.99 0.14 -1.01
N CYS A 231 -21.67 0.39 -1.02
CA CYS A 231 -20.97 0.92 -2.18
C CYS A 231 -21.00 -0.05 -3.36
N MET A 232 -20.87 -1.37 -3.13
CA MET A 232 -21.00 -2.40 -4.17
C MET A 232 -22.38 -2.35 -4.82
N ALA A 233 -23.45 -2.27 -4.04
CA ALA A 233 -24.80 -2.17 -4.56
C ALA A 233 -25.00 -0.89 -5.39
N LYS A 234 -24.45 0.24 -4.96
CA LYS A 234 -24.47 1.50 -5.74
C LYS A 234 -23.68 1.36 -7.04
N PHE A 235 -22.51 0.73 -7.01
CA PHE A 235 -21.66 0.51 -8.17
C PHE A 235 -22.37 -0.37 -9.22
N GLU A 236 -22.97 -1.48 -8.78
CA GLU A 236 -23.73 -2.39 -9.65
C GLU A 236 -24.95 -1.70 -10.28
N ALA A 237 -25.60 -0.78 -9.56
CA ALA A 237 -26.73 -0.04 -10.07
C ALA A 237 -26.34 1.09 -11.05
N ALA A 238 -25.15 1.68 -10.87
CA ALA A 238 -24.70 2.83 -11.66
C ALA A 238 -24.00 2.44 -12.97
N ILE A 239 -23.43 1.25 -13.05
CA ILE A 239 -22.60 0.83 -14.19
C ILE A 239 -23.23 -0.38 -14.86
N PRO A 240 -23.38 -0.36 -16.20
CA PRO A 240 -23.85 -1.52 -16.95
C PRO A 240 -22.78 -2.62 -16.85
N LEU A 241 -22.95 -3.50 -15.87
CA LEU A 241 -22.12 -4.69 -15.71
C LEU A 241 -22.48 -5.73 -16.78
N PRO A 242 -21.48 -6.49 -17.29
CA PRO A 242 -21.78 -7.63 -18.14
C PRO A 242 -22.55 -8.69 -17.35
N GLU A 243 -23.33 -9.51 -18.05
CA GLU A 243 -24.01 -10.65 -17.42
C GLU A 243 -22.99 -11.66 -16.90
N TYR A 244 -23.14 -12.07 -15.64
CA TYR A 244 -22.20 -12.95 -14.96
C TYR A 244 -22.89 -13.98 -14.04
N GLU A 245 -22.13 -15.00 -13.67
CA GLU A 245 -22.45 -15.95 -12.61
C GLU A 245 -21.48 -15.73 -11.45
N LEU A 246 -22.01 -15.48 -10.24
CA LEU A 246 -21.19 -15.33 -9.04
C LEU A 246 -20.60 -16.68 -8.63
N GLN A 247 -19.27 -16.73 -8.49
CA GLN A 247 -18.55 -17.91 -8.03
C GLN A 247 -18.34 -17.86 -6.51
N TYR A 248 -17.72 -16.80 -6.01
CA TYR A 248 -17.53 -16.55 -4.57
C TYR A 248 -17.24 -15.07 -4.30
N GLU A 249 -17.27 -14.73 -3.01
CA GLU A 249 -16.93 -13.38 -2.52
C GLU A 249 -15.72 -13.44 -1.59
N GLU A 250 -14.89 -12.41 -1.64
CA GLU A 250 -13.78 -12.20 -0.74
C GLU A 250 -13.82 -10.82 -0.10
N MET A 251 -13.30 -10.75 1.12
CA MET A 251 -13.16 -9.49 1.86
C MET A 251 -11.73 -9.36 2.38
N ALA A 252 -11.12 -8.24 2.06
CA ALA A 252 -9.79 -7.90 2.54
C ALA A 252 -9.77 -6.45 3.05
N CYS A 253 -8.73 -6.09 3.79
CA CYS A 253 -8.49 -4.70 4.14
C CYS A 253 -7.00 -4.38 4.09
N THR A 254 -6.70 -3.15 3.68
CA THR A 254 -5.36 -2.59 3.66
C THR A 254 -5.30 -1.35 4.54
N PRO A 255 -4.13 -0.96 5.08
CA PRO A 255 -4.03 0.27 5.85
C PRO A 255 -4.32 1.49 4.95
N TYR A 256 -5.10 2.41 5.49
CA TYR A 256 -5.46 3.68 4.84
C TYR A 256 -5.12 4.87 5.74
N ARG A 257 -4.05 4.73 6.48
CA ARG A 257 -3.48 5.68 7.42
C ARG A 257 -2.10 6.09 6.95
N ARG A 258 -1.65 7.31 7.30
CA ARG A 258 -0.26 7.69 7.08
C ARG A 258 0.73 6.70 7.72
N PRO A 259 1.88 6.48 7.13
CA PRO A 259 2.98 5.74 7.77
C PRO A 259 3.38 6.34 9.14
N PRO A 260 3.99 5.56 10.05
CA PRO A 260 4.67 6.13 11.19
C PRO A 260 5.78 7.07 10.72
N PHE A 261 6.09 8.07 11.52
CA PHE A 261 7.13 9.05 11.17
C PHE A 261 8.53 8.44 11.20
N SER A 262 8.76 7.41 12.01
CA SER A 262 9.97 6.60 12.00
C SER A 262 9.62 5.12 11.78
N PHE A 263 10.44 4.45 10.98
CA PHE A 263 10.34 3.00 10.73
C PHE A 263 11.30 2.18 11.58
N VAL A 264 12.26 2.84 12.26
CA VAL A 264 13.36 2.17 12.94
C VAL A 264 13.47 2.60 14.40
N THR A 265 13.95 1.67 15.21
CA THR A 265 14.50 1.90 16.53
C THR A 265 15.64 0.89 16.77
N ASP A 266 16.26 0.87 17.96
CA ASP A 266 17.35 -0.04 18.27
C ASP A 266 16.95 -1.50 18.08
N GLY A 267 17.60 -2.18 17.15
CA GLY A 267 17.33 -3.59 16.83
C GLY A 267 16.02 -3.86 16.08
N PHE A 268 15.36 -2.83 15.54
CA PHE A 268 14.03 -3.00 14.93
C PHE A 268 13.83 -2.19 13.65
N LEU A 269 13.07 -2.77 12.71
CA LEU A 269 12.56 -2.12 11.50
C LEU A 269 11.12 -2.58 11.23
N VAL A 270 10.24 -1.67 10.79
CA VAL A 270 8.90 -2.01 10.28
C VAL A 270 8.81 -1.75 8.78
N ILE A 271 8.20 -2.69 8.03
CA ILE A 271 8.08 -2.64 6.56
C ILE A 271 6.66 -2.99 6.09
N GLY A 272 6.36 -2.67 4.85
CA GLY A 272 5.10 -3.04 4.19
C GLY A 272 3.86 -2.45 4.87
N ASP A 273 2.77 -3.22 4.90
CA ASP A 273 1.51 -2.78 5.51
C ASP A 273 1.61 -2.61 7.03
N ALA A 274 2.56 -3.26 7.70
CA ALA A 274 2.83 -3.00 9.11
C ALA A 274 3.35 -1.56 9.34
N ALA A 275 3.97 -0.98 8.32
CA ALA A 275 4.38 0.42 8.24
C ALA A 275 3.38 1.32 7.50
N CYS A 276 2.19 0.82 7.13
CA CYS A 276 1.17 1.57 6.40
C CYS A 276 1.67 2.17 5.06
N LEU A 277 2.44 1.42 4.28
CA LEU A 277 3.08 1.93 3.06
C LEU A 277 2.18 1.85 1.81
N THR A 278 0.98 1.29 1.89
CA THR A 278 0.05 1.26 0.76
C THR A 278 -0.31 2.68 0.32
N LYS A 279 -0.07 3.00 -0.97
CA LYS A 279 -0.35 4.33 -1.53
C LYS A 279 -1.84 4.65 -1.50
N PRO A 280 -2.22 5.86 -1.07
CA PRO A 280 -3.62 6.19 -0.82
C PRO A 280 -4.45 6.39 -2.10
N ILE A 281 -3.83 6.74 -3.22
CA ILE A 281 -4.54 7.03 -4.48
C ILE A 281 -4.91 5.75 -5.23
N ASN A 282 -3.95 4.82 -5.38
CA ASN A 282 -4.09 3.66 -6.26
C ASN A 282 -4.08 2.30 -5.53
N GLY A 283 -3.79 2.29 -4.22
CA GLY A 283 -3.73 1.06 -3.43
C GLY A 283 -2.46 0.22 -3.64
N GLU A 284 -1.43 0.76 -4.28
CA GLU A 284 -0.16 0.06 -4.48
C GLU A 284 0.61 -0.11 -3.16
N GLY A 285 0.62 -1.33 -2.63
CA GLY A 285 1.36 -1.69 -1.42
C GLY A 285 2.71 -2.33 -1.71
N ILE A 286 2.79 -3.20 -2.72
CA ILE A 286 3.99 -4.00 -3.01
C ILE A 286 5.15 -3.13 -3.47
N PRO A 287 5.05 -2.32 -4.55
CA PRO A 287 6.13 -1.46 -4.99
C PRO A 287 6.54 -0.45 -3.90
N SER A 288 5.58 0.15 -3.20
CA SER A 288 5.86 1.11 -2.13
C SER A 288 6.66 0.50 -0.97
N ALA A 289 6.36 -0.74 -0.58
CA ALA A 289 7.13 -1.47 0.41
C ALA A 289 8.55 -1.80 -0.11
N TRP A 290 8.68 -2.19 -1.36
CA TRP A 290 9.96 -2.57 -1.95
C TRP A 290 10.91 -1.38 -2.15
N VAL A 291 10.38 -0.18 -2.40
CA VAL A 291 11.17 1.07 -2.38
C VAL A 291 11.87 1.27 -1.02
N GLN A 292 11.20 0.94 0.09
CA GLN A 292 11.82 0.98 1.41
C GLN A 292 12.84 -0.16 1.61
N CYS A 293 12.46 -1.37 1.24
CA CYS A 293 13.28 -2.59 1.46
C CYS A 293 14.62 -2.54 0.72
N THR A 294 14.64 -2.04 -0.51
CA THR A 294 15.82 -2.08 -1.37
C THR A 294 17.03 -1.37 -0.75
N PRO A 295 16.97 -0.09 -0.37
CA PRO A 295 18.10 0.56 0.30
C PRO A 295 18.29 0.05 1.73
N ALA A 296 17.22 -0.36 2.42
CA ALA A 296 17.30 -0.82 3.80
C ALA A 296 18.16 -2.07 3.97
N ALA A 297 18.19 -2.97 2.99
CA ALA A 297 18.94 -4.22 3.08
C ALA A 297 20.45 -3.96 3.30
N LYS A 298 21.04 -3.07 2.50
CA LYS A 298 22.45 -2.70 2.66
C LYS A 298 22.71 -1.97 3.97
N ILE A 299 21.84 -1.04 4.36
CA ILE A 299 21.98 -0.29 5.62
C ILE A 299 21.94 -1.25 6.82
N VAL A 300 21.04 -2.23 6.81
CA VAL A 300 20.95 -3.26 7.85
C VAL A 300 22.21 -4.13 7.86
N ALA A 301 22.70 -4.54 6.70
CA ALA A 301 23.91 -5.35 6.59
C ALA A 301 25.13 -4.58 7.15
N ASP A 302 25.31 -3.32 6.76
CA ASP A 302 26.38 -2.47 7.27
C ASP A 302 26.26 -2.27 8.80
N ALA A 303 25.07 -2.10 9.34
CA ALA A 303 24.83 -1.96 10.78
C ALA A 303 25.14 -3.23 11.59
N LEU A 304 24.97 -4.41 10.97
CA LEU A 304 25.24 -5.72 11.56
C LEU A 304 26.65 -6.25 11.30
N LYS A 305 27.45 -5.54 10.52
CA LYS A 305 28.80 -5.96 10.17
C LYS A 305 29.67 -6.13 11.43
N ASP A 306 30.61 -7.08 11.36
CA ASP A 306 31.60 -7.37 12.42
C ASP A 306 30.96 -7.63 13.82
N GLY A 307 29.78 -8.24 13.86
CA GLY A 307 29.07 -8.50 15.12
C GLY A 307 28.37 -7.26 15.70
N GLY A 308 28.27 -6.16 14.94
CA GLY A 308 27.62 -4.93 15.36
C GLY A 308 26.17 -5.10 15.74
N TYR A 309 25.67 -4.18 16.57
CA TYR A 309 24.27 -4.06 16.90
C TYR A 309 23.63 -2.93 16.07
N PRO A 310 22.44 -3.12 15.46
CA PRO A 310 21.81 -2.14 14.59
C PRO A 310 21.07 -1.11 15.44
N THR A 311 21.81 -0.09 15.92
CA THR A 311 21.21 1.01 16.67
C THR A 311 20.37 1.88 15.75
N ARG A 312 19.46 2.64 16.34
CA ARG A 312 18.62 3.61 15.63
C ARG A 312 19.44 4.55 14.74
N GLU A 313 20.58 5.04 15.25
CA GLU A 313 21.47 5.95 14.52
C GLU A 313 22.01 5.29 13.24
N LYS A 314 22.41 4.01 13.32
CA LYS A 314 22.91 3.25 12.16
C LYS A 314 21.82 2.96 11.14
N LEU A 315 20.57 2.82 11.59
CA LEU A 315 19.41 2.53 10.75
C LEU A 315 18.70 3.79 10.24
N TRP A 316 19.07 4.97 10.74
CA TRP A 316 18.31 6.23 10.54
C TRP A 316 18.15 6.62 9.09
N GLU A 317 19.13 6.32 8.27
CA GLU A 317 19.11 6.60 6.84
C GLU A 317 17.95 5.93 6.11
N ILE A 318 17.43 4.79 6.61
CA ILE A 318 16.22 4.13 6.08
C ILE A 318 15.03 5.08 6.16
N ASN A 319 14.87 5.76 7.29
CA ASN A 319 13.81 6.77 7.45
C ASN A 319 13.97 7.90 6.45
N ARG A 320 15.18 8.47 6.38
CA ARG A 320 15.47 9.65 5.56
C ARG A 320 15.19 9.37 4.08
N LEU A 321 15.72 8.27 3.55
CA LEU A 321 15.54 7.90 2.15
C LEU A 321 14.05 7.72 1.79
N TYR A 322 13.29 7.04 2.63
CA TYR A 322 11.86 6.86 2.36
C TYR A 322 11.08 8.16 2.56
N GLN A 323 11.24 8.84 3.68
CA GLN A 323 10.41 9.99 4.05
C GLN A 323 10.64 11.20 3.15
N THR A 324 11.87 11.43 2.66
CA THR A 324 12.14 12.53 1.74
C THR A 324 11.64 12.31 0.32
N GLY A 325 11.48 11.05 -0.09
CA GLY A 325 10.97 10.63 -1.40
C GLY A 325 9.49 10.21 -1.35
N GLU A 326 9.25 8.90 -1.22
CA GLU A 326 7.90 8.31 -1.21
C GLU A 326 7.03 8.85 -0.07
N GLY A 327 7.56 9.05 1.13
CA GLY A 327 6.84 9.61 2.26
C GLY A 327 6.33 11.03 1.97
N ALA A 328 7.15 11.85 1.32
CA ALA A 328 6.78 13.20 0.90
C ALA A 328 5.69 13.18 -0.19
N ALA A 329 5.79 12.27 -1.16
CA ALA A 329 4.76 12.07 -2.18
C ALA A 329 3.44 11.62 -1.53
N TYR A 330 3.50 10.58 -0.69
CA TYR A 330 2.36 10.07 0.06
C TYR A 330 1.64 11.17 0.84
N ALA A 331 2.38 12.01 1.55
CA ALA A 331 1.80 13.08 2.36
C ALA A 331 1.03 14.10 1.50
N GLY A 332 1.56 14.45 0.33
CA GLY A 332 0.89 15.32 -0.64
C GLY A 332 -0.39 14.69 -1.19
N GLU A 333 -0.31 13.46 -1.66
CA GLU A 333 -1.43 12.70 -2.21
C GLU A 333 -2.57 12.52 -1.20
N ARG A 334 -2.23 12.17 0.03
CA ARG A 334 -3.22 11.99 1.10
C ARG A 334 -3.99 13.26 1.40
N ALA A 335 -3.30 14.41 1.45
CA ALA A 335 -3.94 15.70 1.65
C ALA A 335 -4.90 16.06 0.49
N MET A 336 -4.54 15.72 -0.74
CA MET A 336 -5.41 15.90 -1.91
C MET A 336 -6.68 15.07 -1.82
N LEU A 337 -6.59 13.81 -1.39
CA LEU A 337 -7.76 12.95 -1.20
C LEU A 337 -8.71 13.49 -0.12
N ILE A 338 -8.18 14.08 0.95
CA ILE A 338 -9.01 14.74 1.97
C ILE A 338 -9.79 15.91 1.34
N GLY A 339 -9.17 16.69 0.47
CA GLY A 339 -9.84 17.77 -0.25
C GLY A 339 -10.92 17.31 -1.24
N ALA A 340 -10.79 16.10 -1.78
CA ALA A 340 -11.74 15.53 -2.72
C ALA A 340 -13.09 15.14 -2.09
N VAL A 341 -13.17 15.07 -0.77
CA VAL A 341 -14.39 14.64 -0.04
C VAL A 341 -15.58 15.56 -0.24
N ASP A 342 -15.34 16.83 -0.53
CA ASP A 342 -16.41 17.82 -0.76
C ASP A 342 -16.89 17.85 -2.21
N MET A 343 -16.36 17.02 -3.10
CA MET A 343 -16.78 16.94 -4.50
C MET A 343 -18.09 16.20 -4.66
N THR A 344 -18.96 16.72 -5.53
CA THR A 344 -20.16 16.04 -5.99
C THR A 344 -19.85 15.12 -7.17
N PRO A 345 -20.76 14.22 -7.57
CA PRO A 345 -20.61 13.46 -8.81
C PRO A 345 -20.42 14.33 -10.05
N GLU A 346 -21.08 15.47 -10.10
CA GLU A 346 -20.98 16.46 -11.19
C GLU A 346 -19.60 17.12 -11.19
N ASP A 347 -19.05 17.46 -10.01
CA ASP A 347 -17.68 17.95 -9.87
C ASP A 347 -16.67 16.92 -10.39
N ASN A 348 -16.84 15.65 -10.02
CA ASN A 348 -16.00 14.55 -10.49
C ASN A 348 -16.09 14.41 -12.02
N ASP A 349 -17.30 14.45 -12.58
CA ASP A 349 -17.55 14.37 -14.02
C ASP A 349 -16.85 15.51 -14.78
N PHE A 350 -16.90 16.74 -14.23
CA PHE A 350 -16.17 17.88 -14.77
C PHE A 350 -14.65 17.66 -14.78
N LEU A 351 -14.08 17.17 -13.67
CA LEU A 351 -12.65 16.88 -13.57
C LEU A 351 -12.22 15.79 -14.56
N TYR A 352 -13.04 14.77 -14.70
CA TYR A 352 -12.85 13.69 -15.67
C TYR A 352 -12.89 14.20 -17.11
N LYS A 353 -13.94 14.97 -17.48
CA LYS A 353 -14.09 15.57 -18.80
C LYS A 353 -12.87 16.38 -19.23
N ASN A 354 -12.29 17.12 -18.31
CA ASN A 354 -11.17 18.02 -18.57
C ASN A 354 -9.78 17.35 -18.37
N GLY A 355 -9.71 16.03 -18.18
CA GLY A 355 -8.45 15.30 -18.02
C GLY A 355 -7.65 15.71 -16.79
N ILE A 356 -8.32 16.11 -15.69
CA ILE A 356 -7.68 16.61 -14.47
C ILE A 356 -7.36 15.45 -13.51
N ILE A 357 -8.29 14.53 -13.29
CA ILE A 357 -8.11 13.39 -12.38
C ILE A 357 -7.82 12.08 -13.12
N PHE A 358 -8.27 11.97 -14.35
CA PHE A 358 -7.96 10.84 -15.23
C PHE A 358 -7.97 11.35 -16.67
N LYS A 359 -6.97 10.98 -17.44
CA LYS A 359 -6.74 11.50 -18.79
C LYS A 359 -6.43 10.34 -19.72
N SER A 360 -6.98 10.35 -20.94
CA SER A 360 -6.51 9.41 -21.98
C SER A 360 -5.12 9.79 -22.47
N ASP A 361 -4.36 8.83 -22.97
CA ASP A 361 -2.98 9.04 -23.42
C ASP A 361 -2.88 10.01 -24.59
N ASP A 362 -3.93 10.10 -25.42
CA ASP A 362 -4.06 11.01 -26.57
C ASP A 362 -4.56 12.40 -26.21
N GLU A 363 -4.94 12.62 -24.95
CA GLU A 363 -5.42 13.93 -24.48
C GLU A 363 -4.27 14.83 -24.03
N PRO A 364 -4.33 16.15 -24.31
CA PRO A 364 -3.35 17.09 -23.81
C PRO A 364 -3.41 17.24 -22.28
N GLU A 365 -2.28 17.52 -21.68
CA GLU A 365 -2.27 17.88 -20.24
C GLU A 365 -2.98 19.20 -19.98
N CYS A 366 -3.70 19.26 -18.86
CA CYS A 366 -4.28 20.49 -18.36
C CYS A 366 -3.16 21.42 -17.84
N LYS A 367 -2.63 22.28 -18.73
CA LYS A 367 -1.47 23.15 -18.41
C LYS A 367 -1.72 24.18 -17.30
N ASN A 368 -2.97 24.54 -17.05
CA ASN A 368 -3.32 25.50 -15.99
C ASN A 368 -4.59 25.05 -15.25
N LEU A 369 -4.35 24.18 -14.26
CA LEU A 369 -5.40 23.58 -13.44
C LEU A 369 -6.32 24.63 -12.80
N LEU A 370 -5.74 25.65 -12.15
CA LEU A 370 -6.52 26.68 -11.47
C LEU A 370 -7.43 27.46 -12.42
N PHE A 371 -6.92 27.79 -13.61
CA PHE A 371 -7.70 28.48 -14.62
C PHE A 371 -8.86 27.60 -15.14
N ALA A 372 -8.60 26.30 -15.37
CA ALA A 372 -9.64 25.35 -15.79
C ALA A 372 -10.76 25.22 -14.73
N LEU A 373 -10.39 25.11 -13.46
CA LEU A 373 -11.34 25.04 -12.36
C LEU A 373 -12.17 26.33 -12.22
N LEU A 374 -11.52 27.50 -12.28
CA LEU A 374 -12.20 28.80 -12.23
C LEU A 374 -13.17 28.96 -13.38
N LYS A 375 -12.77 28.59 -14.60
CA LYS A 375 -13.66 28.61 -15.78
C LYS A 375 -14.86 27.70 -15.59
N GLY A 376 -14.65 26.51 -15.01
CA GLY A 376 -15.71 25.57 -14.63
C GLY A 376 -16.72 26.18 -13.67
N VAL A 377 -16.22 26.88 -12.63
CA VAL A 377 -17.08 27.57 -11.64
C VAL A 377 -17.91 28.67 -12.31
N ILE A 378 -17.28 29.51 -13.13
CA ILE A 378 -17.99 30.59 -13.86
C ILE A 378 -19.06 30.01 -14.78
N ALA A 379 -18.81 28.89 -15.43
CA ALA A 379 -19.75 28.19 -16.29
C ALA A 379 -20.81 27.37 -15.52
N GLY A 380 -20.79 27.33 -14.18
CA GLY A 380 -21.73 26.55 -13.38
C GLY A 380 -21.52 25.03 -13.50
N GLN A 381 -20.37 24.58 -13.97
CA GLN A 381 -20.04 23.18 -14.21
C GLN A 381 -19.18 22.56 -13.09
N PHE A 382 -18.64 23.39 -12.18
CA PHE A 382 -17.84 22.99 -11.05
C PHE A 382 -18.22 23.79 -9.82
N SER A 383 -18.34 23.18 -8.66
CA SER A 383 -18.79 23.85 -7.46
C SER A 383 -17.71 24.72 -6.82
N VAL A 384 -18.11 25.90 -6.30
CA VAL A 384 -17.23 26.78 -5.52
C VAL A 384 -16.66 26.05 -4.30
N LYS A 385 -17.46 25.21 -3.68
CA LYS A 385 -17.06 24.44 -2.49
C LYS A 385 -15.92 23.48 -2.82
N ALA A 386 -16.06 22.71 -3.92
CA ALA A 386 -15.01 21.79 -4.39
C ALA A 386 -13.73 22.54 -4.75
N LEU A 387 -13.85 23.71 -5.42
CA LEU A 387 -12.69 24.55 -5.74
C LEU A 387 -11.93 24.96 -4.47
N ILE A 388 -12.63 25.49 -3.45
CA ILE A 388 -12.01 25.92 -2.20
C ILE A 388 -11.35 24.72 -1.50
N SER A 389 -12.02 23.57 -1.44
CA SER A 389 -11.48 22.35 -0.82
C SER A 389 -10.23 21.85 -1.52
N LEU A 390 -10.21 21.79 -2.86
CA LEU A 390 -9.05 21.35 -3.63
C LEU A 390 -7.86 22.33 -3.50
N VAL A 391 -8.12 23.64 -3.56
CA VAL A 391 -7.05 24.64 -3.36
C VAL A 391 -6.48 24.54 -1.94
N SER A 392 -7.33 24.45 -0.94
CA SER A 392 -6.90 24.27 0.47
C SER A 392 -6.08 22.98 0.64
N ALA A 393 -6.53 21.87 0.07
CA ALA A 393 -5.84 20.59 0.11
C ALA A 393 -4.49 20.63 -0.59
N THR A 394 -4.40 21.31 -1.73
CA THR A 394 -3.15 21.51 -2.48
C THR A 394 -2.12 22.28 -1.63
N ILE A 395 -2.54 23.36 -0.99
CA ILE A 395 -1.65 24.15 -0.12
C ILE A 395 -1.15 23.28 1.07
N LYS A 396 -2.06 22.61 1.76
CA LYS A 396 -1.75 21.75 2.91
C LYS A 396 -0.86 20.56 2.50
N GLY A 397 -1.14 19.94 1.34
CA GLY A 397 -0.34 18.87 0.79
C GLY A 397 1.08 19.31 0.44
N ASN A 398 1.23 20.49 -0.15
CA ASN A 398 2.54 21.08 -0.44
C ASN A 398 3.34 21.41 0.84
N ASP A 399 2.66 21.92 1.88
CA ASP A 399 3.29 22.17 3.18
C ASP A 399 3.82 20.88 3.80
N LEU A 400 3.00 19.81 3.80
CA LEU A 400 3.40 18.47 4.24
C LEU A 400 4.58 17.94 3.42
N LYS A 401 4.47 17.94 2.08
CA LYS A 401 5.53 17.48 1.18
C LYS A 401 6.85 18.17 1.45
N LYS A 402 6.85 19.51 1.53
CA LYS A 402 8.05 20.30 1.83
C LYS A 402 8.63 20.01 3.21
N HIS A 403 7.78 19.69 4.20
CA HIS A 403 8.23 19.33 5.53
C HIS A 403 8.90 17.96 5.54
N TYR A 404 8.30 16.97 4.87
CA TYR A 404 8.87 15.63 4.73
C TYR A 404 10.20 15.62 3.97
N GLN A 405 10.33 16.44 2.93
CA GLN A 405 11.62 16.64 2.20
C GLN A 405 12.75 17.17 3.08
N LYS A 406 12.43 17.68 4.27
CA LYS A 406 13.39 18.14 5.30
C LYS A 406 13.43 17.18 6.49
N TYR A 407 13.23 15.88 6.24
CA TYR A 407 13.39 14.88 7.29
C TYR A 407 14.80 14.93 7.86
N PRO A 408 14.99 14.94 9.20
CA PRO A 408 16.30 15.19 9.81
C PRO A 408 17.30 14.07 9.52
N ASP A 409 18.54 14.44 9.26
CA ASP A 409 19.67 13.52 9.13
C ASP A 409 20.11 13.00 10.52
N ASP A 410 19.94 13.82 11.57
CA ASP A 410 20.26 13.45 12.95
C ASP A 410 18.98 13.04 13.71
N PRO A 411 18.92 11.81 14.27
CA PRO A 411 17.80 11.37 15.10
C PRO A 411 17.46 12.32 16.25
N LEU A 412 18.43 13.07 16.79
CA LEU A 412 18.20 14.01 17.89
C LEU A 412 17.27 15.18 17.49
N LEU A 413 17.20 15.50 16.21
CA LEU A 413 16.31 16.54 15.68
C LEU A 413 14.89 16.03 15.37
N TYR A 414 14.69 14.70 15.39
CA TYR A 414 13.43 14.07 15.04
C TYR A 414 12.24 14.51 15.92
N PRO A 415 12.35 14.63 17.25
CA PRO A 415 11.18 15.00 18.07
C PRO A 415 10.55 16.33 17.64
N ALA A 416 11.38 17.35 17.39
CA ALA A 416 10.89 18.66 16.91
C ALA A 416 10.30 18.59 15.49
N TRP A 417 10.91 17.79 14.61
CA TRP A 417 10.41 17.55 13.27
C TRP A 417 9.05 16.81 13.32
N ALA A 418 8.94 15.77 14.15
CA ALA A 418 7.73 14.97 14.29
C ALA A 418 6.56 15.77 14.88
N GLU A 419 6.81 16.62 15.88
CA GLU A 419 5.80 17.53 16.43
C GLU A 419 5.22 18.44 15.35
N LYS A 420 6.09 19.05 14.52
CA LYS A 420 5.64 19.88 13.40
C LYS A 420 4.91 19.08 12.33
N ALA A 421 5.37 17.87 12.00
CA ALA A 421 4.67 16.96 11.09
C ALA A 421 3.26 16.65 11.59
N PHE A 422 3.14 16.32 12.88
CA PHE A 422 1.87 16.05 13.52
C PHE A 422 0.90 17.25 13.46
N TRP A 423 1.41 18.45 13.72
CA TRP A 423 0.63 19.70 13.58
C TRP A 423 0.14 19.91 12.13
N LEU A 424 1.01 19.69 11.13
CA LEU A 424 0.65 19.82 9.71
C LEU A 424 -0.42 18.80 9.30
N TRP A 425 -0.33 17.56 9.79
CA TRP A 425 -1.35 16.53 9.55
C TRP A 425 -2.70 16.89 10.18
N ASN A 426 -2.70 17.38 11.41
CA ASN A 426 -3.93 17.85 12.07
C ASN A 426 -4.58 19.01 11.30
N LYS A 427 -3.77 19.94 10.77
CA LYS A 427 -4.24 21.03 9.90
C LYS A 427 -4.77 20.54 8.57
N ALA A 428 -4.19 19.49 8.00
CA ALA A 428 -4.68 18.89 6.76
C ALA A 428 -6.05 18.21 6.94
N GLY A 429 -6.34 17.75 8.14
CA GLY A 429 -7.55 17.00 8.45
C GLY A 429 -7.33 15.48 8.42
N SER A 430 -8.27 14.76 9.01
CA SER A 430 -8.29 13.30 8.99
C SER A 430 -9.31 12.83 7.95
N MET A 431 -8.97 11.78 7.18
CA MET A 431 -10.00 11.12 6.34
C MET A 431 -11.13 10.54 7.20
N ALA A 432 -10.85 10.28 8.48
CA ALA A 432 -11.86 9.86 9.44
C ALA A 432 -12.94 10.92 9.71
N ASP A 433 -12.58 12.21 9.58
CA ASP A 433 -13.50 13.34 9.81
C ASP A 433 -14.33 13.68 8.58
N THR A 434 -13.99 13.07 7.43
CA THR A 434 -14.56 13.44 6.13
C THR A 434 -15.60 12.45 5.61
N VAL A 435 -15.75 11.30 6.25
CA VAL A 435 -16.79 10.35 5.87
C VAL A 435 -18.13 10.84 6.39
N LYS A 436 -18.90 11.45 5.54
CA LYS A 436 -20.32 11.69 5.80
C LYS A 436 -21.06 10.37 5.55
N ASP A 437 -21.89 9.98 6.51
CA ASP A 437 -22.88 8.91 6.31
C ASP A 437 -23.72 9.29 5.08
N ALA A 438 -23.52 8.55 3.97
CA ALA A 438 -24.22 8.76 2.73
C ALA A 438 -25.43 7.83 2.62
#